data_28edb79ab6f16355146209c863633461
#
_entry.id   28edb79ab6f16355146209c863633461
#
_cell.length_a   1.000
_cell.length_b   1.000
_cell.length_c   1.000
_cell.angle_alpha   90.00
_cell.angle_beta   90.00
_cell.angle_gamma   90.00
#
_symmetry.space_group_name_H-M   'P 1'
#
loop_
_entity.id
_entity.type
_entity.pdbx_description
1 polymer ?
#
loop_
_entity_poly.entity_id
_entity_poly.type
_entity_poly.pdbx_seq_one_letter_code
_entity_poly.pdbx_strand_id
1 'polypeptide(L)'
;MPGNTKKHRRGNGEGSVYQRKDGTWAAVLTVGVKPDGKPDRKFLYGKTRKEVADKLREAQNKLDAGVIPGGDNVLFSTWVMNWLEIVIKPGIKERTYINYKASIEKHIIPGIGRYKLKDITDDVIQKYLNDQQEHGNLKLEINDDTGEAAPSHGPVAASSLIQQRRLIIAALEYAVDKGRINRNPGKKTRRPKSKPKTNNILTDEDMETLGIKGTKYRYYPAYMLTLTTACRRGEILGLDWQHVDIGIPWTTVDRYFPWGDIKKLPKWDTKALKTLLEDHNITLGDGYLRLVYQMVDDNGTPFRDELKTDLSRRSLMITEEMVLLLIFWRLIQNIEKKKAAERGIEYNPDNLVFCTRKGTYIYPRNFTKMWSENLRSMGIDHKRFHDLRHTVATVMLEDGEAMNTVQEQLGHYDAGFTASRYGHVTAKMRNSAAVKLGERLEKVRNPEAEDAEDANSVKNEDTIIPFQEGRKLKSAACKIK
;
A
#
# COMPACT_ATOMS: atom_id res chain seq x y z
N MET A 1 -51.17 17.78 68.00
CA MET A 1 -49.87 18.01 67.35
C MET A 1 -49.82 17.18 66.00
N PRO A 2 -49.73 17.79 64.85
CA PRO A 2 -49.69 17.03 63.63
C PRO A 2 -48.24 16.57 63.33
N GLY A 3 -48.12 15.29 63.09
CA GLY A 3 -46.87 14.59 62.86
C GLY A 3 -46.11 15.04 61.62
N ASN A 4 -44.82 15.26 61.82
CA ASN A 4 -43.84 15.66 60.83
C ASN A 4 -43.50 14.45 59.95
N THR A 5 -44.15 14.33 58.79
CA THR A 5 -43.81 13.31 57.77
C THR A 5 -42.46 13.63 57.12
N LYS A 6 -41.38 12.89 57.46
CA LYS A 6 -40.08 12.94 56.86
C LYS A 6 -40.25 12.68 55.39
N LYS A 7 -40.01 13.68 54.53
CA LYS A 7 -39.89 13.51 53.08
C LYS A 7 -38.71 12.59 52.79
N HIS A 8 -38.97 11.37 52.32
CA HIS A 8 -37.95 10.47 51.81
C HIS A 8 -37.18 11.17 50.70
N ARG A 9 -35.87 11.40 50.91
CA ARG A 9 -34.96 11.81 49.83
C ARG A 9 -34.78 10.65 48.89
N ARG A 10 -35.08 10.87 47.59
CA ARG A 10 -34.82 9.90 46.53
C ARG A 10 -33.32 9.70 46.35
N GLY A 11 -32.88 8.51 45.93
CA GLY A 11 -31.48 8.18 45.68
C GLY A 11 -30.84 9.04 44.61
N ASN A 12 -29.52 9.17 44.64
CA ASN A 12 -28.75 9.83 43.59
C ASN A 12 -28.91 9.05 42.28
N GLY A 13 -29.43 9.72 41.24
CA GLY A 13 -29.63 9.09 39.89
C GLY A 13 -31.10 8.87 39.51
N GLU A 14 -32.04 8.84 40.47
CA GLU A 14 -33.46 8.56 40.20
C GLU A 14 -34.19 9.65 39.38
N GLY A 15 -33.57 10.79 39.15
CA GLY A 15 -34.20 11.94 38.51
C GLY A 15 -35.32 12.60 39.33
N SER A 16 -35.77 13.76 38.95
CA SER A 16 -36.86 14.48 39.63
C SER A 16 -37.88 14.96 38.61
N VAL A 17 -39.18 14.84 39.01
CA VAL A 17 -40.32 15.37 38.24
C VAL A 17 -40.95 16.50 39.06
N TYR A 18 -41.14 17.66 38.42
CA TYR A 18 -41.73 18.85 39.03
C TYR A 18 -42.58 19.63 38.03
N GLN A 19 -43.51 20.43 38.55
CA GLN A 19 -44.30 21.32 37.74
C GLN A 19 -43.62 22.68 37.66
N ARG A 20 -43.56 23.24 36.48
CA ARG A 20 -43.04 24.59 36.23
C ARG A 20 -44.09 25.66 36.49
N LYS A 21 -43.65 26.91 36.63
CA LYS A 21 -44.55 28.06 36.87
C LYS A 21 -45.55 28.31 35.72
N ASP A 22 -45.22 27.85 34.52
CA ASP A 22 -46.06 27.92 33.32
C ASP A 22 -47.11 26.78 33.24
N GLY A 23 -47.22 25.97 34.31
CA GLY A 23 -48.15 24.83 34.35
C GLY A 23 -47.66 23.56 33.65
N THR A 24 -46.57 23.59 32.87
CA THR A 24 -46.00 22.41 32.26
C THR A 24 -45.22 21.55 33.26
N TRP A 25 -45.09 20.25 32.95
CA TRP A 25 -44.33 19.34 33.79
C TRP A 25 -42.92 19.14 33.21
N ALA A 26 -41.92 19.06 34.06
CA ALA A 26 -40.53 18.81 33.71
C ALA A 26 -39.95 17.68 34.57
N ALA A 27 -39.07 16.90 33.96
CA ALA A 27 -38.19 15.98 34.70
C ALA A 27 -36.73 16.32 34.41
N VAL A 28 -35.87 16.03 35.40
CA VAL A 28 -34.43 16.21 35.29
C VAL A 28 -33.76 14.86 35.52
N LEU A 29 -32.91 14.46 34.59
CA LEU A 29 -32.07 13.26 34.66
C LEU A 29 -30.61 13.69 34.58
N THR A 30 -29.77 13.23 35.52
CA THR A 30 -28.32 13.41 35.42
C THR A 30 -27.76 12.27 34.56
N VAL A 31 -27.12 12.60 33.42
CA VAL A 31 -26.62 11.64 32.46
C VAL A 31 -25.10 11.48 32.48
N GLY A 32 -24.40 12.24 33.32
CA GLY A 32 -22.94 12.18 33.47
C GLY A 32 -22.38 13.42 34.16
N VAL A 33 -21.08 13.66 33.97
CA VAL A 33 -20.35 14.83 34.48
C VAL A 33 -19.71 15.54 33.28
N LYS A 34 -19.87 16.86 33.25
CA LYS A 34 -19.25 17.73 32.25
C LYS A 34 -17.73 17.83 32.47
N PRO A 35 -16.93 18.27 31.47
CA PRO A 35 -15.49 18.49 31.63
C PRO A 35 -15.12 19.47 32.74
N ASP A 36 -16.03 20.36 33.13
CA ASP A 36 -15.89 21.32 34.23
C ASP A 36 -16.23 20.72 35.62
N GLY A 37 -16.47 19.41 35.70
CA GLY A 37 -16.82 18.70 36.95
C GLY A 37 -18.29 18.84 37.38
N LYS A 38 -19.12 19.58 36.66
CA LYS A 38 -20.53 19.76 37.00
C LYS A 38 -21.40 18.63 36.42
N PRO A 39 -22.51 18.27 37.12
CA PRO A 39 -23.44 17.26 36.59
C PRO A 39 -24.01 17.64 35.22
N ASP A 40 -23.93 16.75 34.24
CA ASP A 40 -24.63 16.91 32.95
C ASP A 40 -26.08 16.47 33.12
N ARG A 41 -27.00 17.44 33.05
CA ARG A 41 -28.43 17.26 33.31
C ARG A 41 -29.23 17.40 32.03
N LYS A 42 -30.10 16.41 31.76
CA LYS A 42 -31.12 16.47 30.71
C LYS A 42 -32.46 16.80 31.26
N PHE A 43 -33.17 17.68 30.57
CA PHE A 43 -34.52 18.10 30.91
C PHE A 43 -35.51 17.50 29.94
N LEU A 44 -36.59 16.89 30.49
CA LEU A 44 -37.68 16.30 29.71
C LEU A 44 -38.96 17.08 30.05
N TYR A 45 -39.74 17.41 29.04
CA TYR A 45 -40.94 18.24 29.21
C TYR A 45 -42.19 17.51 28.70
N GLY A 46 -43.33 17.83 29.31
CA GLY A 46 -44.62 17.31 28.89
C GLY A 46 -45.79 18.10 29.48
N LYS A 47 -46.98 17.84 28.94
CA LYS A 47 -48.20 18.53 29.40
C LYS A 47 -48.74 17.93 30.71
N THR A 48 -48.49 16.66 30.98
CA THR A 48 -48.98 15.96 32.17
C THR A 48 -47.83 15.33 32.97
N ARG A 49 -48.07 15.15 34.28
CA ARG A 49 -47.10 14.47 35.15
C ARG A 49 -46.81 13.04 34.72
N LYS A 50 -47.84 12.32 34.22
CA LYS A 50 -47.72 10.93 33.73
C LYS A 50 -46.81 10.86 32.51
N GLU A 51 -47.04 11.72 31.53
CA GLU A 51 -46.23 11.80 30.29
C GLU A 51 -44.75 12.02 30.61
N VAL A 52 -44.44 12.94 31.55
CA VAL A 52 -43.06 13.26 31.89
C VAL A 52 -42.42 12.15 32.74
N ALA A 53 -43.20 11.47 33.59
CA ALA A 53 -42.71 10.31 34.31
C ALA A 53 -42.40 9.12 33.41
N ASP A 54 -43.22 8.88 32.38
CA ASP A 54 -43.00 7.82 31.40
C ASP A 54 -41.75 8.14 30.56
N LYS A 55 -41.58 9.39 30.12
CA LYS A 55 -40.37 9.87 29.43
C LYS A 55 -39.11 9.73 30.30
N LEU A 56 -39.22 10.03 31.61
CA LEU A 56 -38.11 9.87 32.56
C LEU A 56 -37.72 8.40 32.71
N ARG A 57 -38.70 7.50 32.86
CA ARG A 57 -38.45 6.05 32.94
C ARG A 57 -37.83 5.50 31.68
N GLU A 58 -38.30 5.93 30.52
CA GLU A 58 -37.67 5.52 29.22
C GLU A 58 -36.23 6.03 29.11
N ALA A 59 -35.96 7.27 29.54
CA ALA A 59 -34.63 7.85 29.56
C ALA A 59 -33.70 7.15 30.58
N GLN A 60 -34.21 6.73 31.74
CA GLN A 60 -33.49 5.94 32.73
C GLN A 60 -33.14 4.54 32.16
N ASN A 61 -34.11 3.83 31.58
CA ASN A 61 -33.90 2.54 30.99
C ASN A 61 -32.83 2.61 29.87
N LYS A 62 -32.81 3.70 29.06
CA LYS A 62 -31.76 3.95 28.08
C LYS A 62 -30.39 4.19 28.74
N LEU A 63 -30.35 4.93 29.82
CA LEU A 63 -29.11 5.21 30.55
C LEU A 63 -28.55 3.94 31.20
N ASP A 64 -29.41 3.10 31.81
CA ASP A 64 -29.05 1.81 32.39
C ASP A 64 -28.57 0.81 31.32
N ALA A 65 -29.11 0.91 30.10
CA ALA A 65 -28.63 0.22 28.93
C ALA A 65 -27.36 0.82 28.29
N GLY A 66 -26.71 1.79 28.96
CA GLY A 66 -25.50 2.45 28.48
C GLY A 66 -25.72 3.49 27.38
N VAL A 67 -26.97 3.86 27.08
CA VAL A 67 -27.31 4.85 26.04
C VAL A 67 -27.58 6.21 26.70
N ILE A 68 -26.75 7.22 26.41
CA ILE A 68 -26.94 8.57 26.96
C ILE A 68 -28.14 9.24 26.29
N PRO A 69 -29.23 9.54 27.01
CA PRO A 69 -30.42 10.19 26.47
C PRO A 69 -30.09 11.53 25.78
N GLY A 70 -30.50 11.69 24.53
CA GLY A 70 -30.27 12.93 23.76
C GLY A 70 -28.91 13.03 23.08
N GLY A 71 -28.05 12.00 23.17
CA GLY A 71 -26.80 11.89 22.44
C GLY A 71 -26.98 11.48 20.96
N ASP A 72 -28.18 11.01 20.62
CA ASP A 72 -28.62 10.51 19.32
C ASP A 72 -29.00 11.62 18.30
N ASN A 73 -29.01 12.89 18.74
CA ASN A 73 -29.28 14.04 17.85
C ASN A 73 -28.04 14.58 17.12
N VAL A 74 -26.88 13.96 17.29
CA VAL A 74 -25.65 14.37 16.59
C VAL A 74 -25.75 14.01 15.12
N LEU A 75 -25.40 14.93 14.24
CA LEU A 75 -25.29 14.66 12.80
C LEU A 75 -24.12 13.72 12.51
N PHE A 76 -24.31 12.83 11.57
CA PHE A 76 -23.28 11.90 11.17
C PHE A 76 -22.03 12.60 10.60
N SER A 77 -22.20 13.73 9.89
CA SER A 77 -21.08 14.55 9.42
C SER A 77 -20.16 14.99 10.57
N THR A 78 -20.72 15.53 11.63
CA THR A 78 -19.95 15.96 12.82
C THR A 78 -19.32 14.76 13.53
N TRP A 79 -20.07 13.65 13.64
CA TRP A 79 -19.61 12.44 14.31
C TRP A 79 -18.41 11.81 13.59
N VAL A 80 -18.52 11.58 12.29
CA VAL A 80 -17.48 10.90 11.50
C VAL A 80 -16.19 11.70 11.42
N MET A 81 -16.29 13.03 11.36
CA MET A 81 -15.11 13.90 11.38
C MET A 81 -14.42 13.88 12.74
N ASN A 82 -15.18 14.00 13.85
CA ASN A 82 -14.61 13.91 15.19
C ASN A 82 -13.97 12.55 15.44
N TRP A 83 -14.59 11.46 14.99
CA TRP A 83 -14.02 10.12 15.07
C TRP A 83 -12.71 10.04 14.27
N LEU A 84 -12.65 10.58 13.06
CA LEU A 84 -11.45 10.59 12.25
C LEU A 84 -10.30 11.36 12.92
N GLU A 85 -10.58 12.57 13.43
CA GLU A 85 -9.56 13.45 14.01
C GLU A 85 -9.05 12.95 15.37
N ILE A 86 -9.96 12.51 16.24
CA ILE A 86 -9.62 12.21 17.64
C ILE A 86 -9.17 10.75 17.80
N VAL A 87 -9.79 9.81 17.06
CA VAL A 87 -9.58 8.37 17.29
C VAL A 87 -8.63 7.78 16.28
N ILE A 88 -8.79 8.12 15.00
CA ILE A 88 -8.06 7.43 13.92
C ILE A 88 -6.73 8.12 13.61
N LYS A 89 -6.72 9.44 13.51
CA LYS A 89 -5.53 10.21 13.11
C LYS A 89 -4.28 9.90 13.94
N PRO A 90 -4.33 9.78 15.28
CA PRO A 90 -3.12 9.49 16.05
C PRO A 90 -2.47 8.14 15.78
N GLY A 91 -3.24 7.17 15.25
CA GLY A 91 -2.78 5.79 15.01
C GLY A 91 -2.44 5.47 13.55
N ILE A 92 -2.55 6.43 12.64
CA ILE A 92 -2.32 6.19 11.22
C ILE A 92 -1.31 7.18 10.61
N LYS A 93 -0.68 6.76 9.50
CA LYS A 93 0.21 7.65 8.74
C LYS A 93 -0.59 8.78 8.08
N GLU A 94 0.02 9.96 7.96
CA GLU A 94 -0.58 11.17 7.39
C GLU A 94 -1.24 10.92 6.02
N ARG A 95 -0.58 10.17 5.14
CA ARG A 95 -1.16 9.82 3.82
C ARG A 95 -2.47 9.02 3.93
N THR A 96 -2.58 8.13 4.91
CA THR A 96 -3.80 7.35 5.13
C THR A 96 -4.91 8.25 5.66
N TYR A 97 -4.57 9.16 6.58
CA TYR A 97 -5.48 10.16 7.10
C TYR A 97 -6.03 11.06 5.98
N ILE A 98 -5.18 11.61 5.12
CA ILE A 98 -5.59 12.44 3.98
C ILE A 98 -6.56 11.68 3.07
N ASN A 99 -6.28 10.41 2.76
CA ASN A 99 -7.13 9.58 1.92
C ASN A 99 -8.50 9.31 2.60
N TYR A 100 -8.51 9.03 3.90
CA TYR A 100 -9.75 8.81 4.65
C TYR A 100 -10.56 10.11 4.74
N LYS A 101 -9.91 11.22 5.06
CA LYS A 101 -10.52 12.54 5.11
C LYS A 101 -11.17 12.89 3.76
N ALA A 102 -10.42 12.76 2.66
CA ALA A 102 -10.95 13.01 1.33
C ALA A 102 -12.15 12.11 0.98
N SER A 103 -12.11 10.82 1.37
CA SER A 103 -13.23 9.91 1.15
C SER A 103 -14.47 10.31 1.96
N ILE A 104 -14.28 10.76 3.20
CA ILE A 104 -15.35 11.21 4.08
C ILE A 104 -15.95 12.53 3.56
N GLU A 105 -15.12 13.54 3.30
CA GLU A 105 -15.57 14.88 2.89
C GLU A 105 -16.20 14.90 1.51
N LYS A 106 -15.62 14.18 0.54
CA LYS A 106 -16.08 14.23 -0.87
C LYS A 106 -17.22 13.28 -1.19
N HIS A 107 -17.41 12.22 -0.41
CA HIS A 107 -18.42 11.20 -0.71
C HIS A 107 -19.38 10.92 0.45
N ILE A 108 -18.85 10.59 1.64
CA ILE A 108 -19.69 10.11 2.74
C ILE A 108 -20.56 11.24 3.29
N ILE A 109 -19.99 12.41 3.58
CA ILE A 109 -20.72 13.56 4.13
C ILE A 109 -21.79 14.07 3.17
N PRO A 110 -21.53 14.30 1.88
CA PRO A 110 -22.57 14.70 0.94
C PRO A 110 -23.72 13.69 0.83
N GLY A 111 -23.42 12.40 0.93
CA GLY A 111 -24.44 11.35 0.81
C GLY A 111 -25.29 11.16 2.05
N ILE A 112 -24.67 10.94 3.20
CA ILE A 112 -25.37 10.57 4.44
C ILE A 112 -25.05 11.46 5.66
N GLY A 113 -24.19 12.46 5.53
CA GLY A 113 -23.76 13.30 6.64
C GLY A 113 -24.90 14.12 7.31
N ARG A 114 -25.97 14.40 6.59
CA ARG A 114 -27.15 15.13 7.06
C ARG A 114 -28.04 14.35 8.03
N TYR A 115 -27.91 13.04 8.07
CA TYR A 115 -28.70 12.20 8.97
C TYR A 115 -28.16 12.28 10.39
N LYS A 116 -29.08 12.26 11.37
CA LYS A 116 -28.71 12.06 12.78
C LYS A 116 -28.29 10.61 12.98
N LEU A 117 -27.41 10.34 13.94
CA LEU A 117 -26.93 8.97 14.22
C LEU A 117 -28.08 7.97 14.41
N LYS A 118 -29.16 8.36 15.08
CA LYS A 118 -30.34 7.52 15.33
C LYS A 118 -31.16 7.20 14.08
N ASP A 119 -31.08 8.07 13.07
CA ASP A 119 -31.89 7.98 11.84
C ASP A 119 -31.14 7.23 10.72
N ILE A 120 -29.89 6.83 10.96
CA ILE A 120 -29.10 6.01 10.04
C ILE A 120 -29.52 4.56 10.17
N THR A 121 -30.15 4.04 9.12
CA THR A 121 -30.53 2.64 8.97
C THR A 121 -29.64 1.92 7.97
N ASP A 122 -29.72 0.60 7.94
CA ASP A 122 -29.06 -0.23 6.93
C ASP A 122 -29.53 0.15 5.51
N ASP A 123 -30.81 0.49 5.33
CA ASP A 123 -31.36 0.94 4.04
C ASP A 123 -30.77 2.29 3.60
N VAL A 124 -30.62 3.25 4.51
CA VAL A 124 -29.99 4.54 4.21
C VAL A 124 -28.55 4.36 3.73
N ILE A 125 -27.78 3.50 4.40
CA ILE A 125 -26.40 3.21 4.00
C ILE A 125 -26.36 2.42 2.69
N GLN A 126 -27.24 1.43 2.52
CA GLN A 126 -27.28 0.62 1.31
C GLN A 126 -27.68 1.47 0.08
N LYS A 127 -28.67 2.34 0.22
CA LYS A 127 -29.06 3.27 -0.83
C LYS A 127 -27.92 4.20 -1.23
N TYR A 128 -27.21 4.74 -0.23
CA TYR A 128 -26.00 5.55 -0.48
C TYR A 128 -24.95 4.77 -1.27
N LEU A 129 -24.64 3.53 -0.88
CA LEU A 129 -23.62 2.71 -1.58
C LEU A 129 -24.05 2.40 -3.03
N ASN A 130 -25.33 2.15 -3.27
CA ASN A 130 -25.86 1.90 -4.61
C ASN A 130 -25.77 3.18 -5.47
N ASP A 131 -26.18 4.33 -4.94
CA ASP A 131 -26.09 5.61 -5.62
C ASP A 131 -24.64 5.98 -5.98
N GLN A 132 -23.71 5.80 -5.05
CA GLN A 132 -22.29 6.01 -5.32
C GLN A 132 -21.73 5.03 -6.37
N GLN A 133 -22.27 3.82 -6.43
CA GLN A 133 -21.88 2.85 -7.45
C GLN A 133 -22.28 3.28 -8.85
N GLU A 134 -23.38 4.00 -8.99
CA GLU A 134 -23.93 4.42 -10.28
C GLU A 134 -23.47 5.84 -10.67
N HIS A 135 -23.47 6.78 -9.72
CA HIS A 135 -23.36 8.21 -10.00
C HIS A 135 -22.34 8.95 -9.13
N GLY A 136 -21.63 8.26 -8.22
CA GLY A 136 -20.83 8.92 -7.18
C GLY A 136 -19.51 9.55 -7.62
N ASN A 137 -19.10 9.39 -8.88
CA ASN A 137 -17.83 9.92 -9.36
C ASN A 137 -18.08 11.12 -10.29
N LEU A 138 -17.80 12.31 -9.79
CA LEU A 138 -17.84 13.54 -10.58
C LEU A 138 -16.62 13.57 -11.51
N LYS A 139 -16.85 13.56 -12.80
CA LYS A 139 -15.86 13.76 -13.86
C LYS A 139 -16.15 15.06 -14.58
N LEU A 140 -15.09 15.72 -15.04
CA LEU A 140 -15.21 16.77 -16.05
C LEU A 140 -15.01 16.10 -17.41
N GLU A 141 -16.03 16.06 -18.21
CA GLU A 141 -15.95 15.64 -19.60
C GLU A 141 -15.85 16.89 -20.47
N ILE A 142 -14.79 16.92 -21.30
CA ILE A 142 -14.58 17.98 -22.27
C ILE A 142 -15.37 17.58 -23.51
N ASN A 143 -16.28 18.42 -23.95
CA ASN A 143 -16.97 18.26 -25.21
C ASN A 143 -15.94 18.48 -26.32
N ASP A 144 -15.64 17.44 -27.10
CA ASP A 144 -14.64 17.48 -28.17
C ASP A 144 -14.96 18.52 -29.25
N ASP A 145 -16.25 18.90 -29.44
CA ASP A 145 -16.69 19.86 -30.45
C ASP A 145 -16.65 21.30 -29.95
N THR A 146 -16.89 21.56 -28.67
CA THR A 146 -16.98 22.91 -28.10
C THR A 146 -15.83 23.29 -27.22
N GLY A 147 -15.01 22.32 -26.77
CA GLY A 147 -13.93 22.51 -25.79
C GLY A 147 -14.42 22.83 -24.35
N GLU A 148 -15.76 22.85 -24.13
CA GLU A 148 -16.33 23.16 -22.83
C GLU A 148 -16.30 21.95 -21.90
N ALA A 149 -15.88 22.16 -20.64
CA ALA A 149 -15.89 21.14 -19.60
C ALA A 149 -17.26 21.08 -18.91
N ALA A 150 -17.98 19.97 -19.07
CA ALA A 150 -19.24 19.71 -18.37
C ALA A 150 -19.02 18.65 -17.27
N PRO A 151 -19.65 18.80 -16.09
CA PRO A 151 -19.61 17.75 -15.08
C PRO A 151 -20.43 16.54 -15.52
N SER A 152 -19.79 15.38 -15.59
CA SER A 152 -20.46 14.10 -15.76
C SER A 152 -20.38 13.26 -14.50
N HIS A 153 -21.40 12.44 -14.26
CA HIS A 153 -21.44 11.53 -13.12
C HIS A 153 -21.20 10.10 -13.59
N GLY A 154 -20.27 9.42 -12.96
CA GLY A 154 -19.93 8.04 -13.29
C GLY A 154 -19.80 7.15 -12.05
N PRO A 155 -19.65 5.84 -12.26
CA PRO A 155 -19.54 4.88 -11.18
C PRO A 155 -18.26 5.08 -10.35
N VAL A 156 -18.37 4.97 -9.02
CA VAL A 156 -17.23 4.85 -8.13
C VAL A 156 -16.71 3.43 -8.17
N ALA A 157 -15.39 3.28 -8.23
CA ALA A 157 -14.75 1.96 -8.23
C ALA A 157 -15.13 1.15 -6.99
N ALA A 158 -15.41 -0.14 -7.16
CA ALA A 158 -15.84 -1.03 -6.08
C ALA A 158 -14.86 -1.05 -4.89
N SER A 159 -13.54 -0.92 -5.13
CA SER A 159 -12.53 -0.80 -4.06
C SER A 159 -12.73 0.44 -3.19
N SER A 160 -13.08 1.58 -3.79
CA SER A 160 -13.37 2.82 -3.08
C SER A 160 -14.66 2.72 -2.29
N LEU A 161 -15.70 2.08 -2.84
CA LEU A 161 -16.95 1.81 -2.14
C LEU A 161 -16.74 0.88 -0.93
N ILE A 162 -15.91 -0.15 -1.07
CA ILE A 162 -15.54 -1.03 0.04
C ILE A 162 -14.85 -0.22 1.15
N GLN A 163 -13.98 0.72 0.79
CA GLN A 163 -13.32 1.60 1.75
C GLN A 163 -14.32 2.54 2.42
N GLN A 164 -15.21 3.19 1.67
CA GLN A 164 -16.26 4.04 2.23
C GLN A 164 -17.15 3.27 3.22
N ARG A 165 -17.61 2.07 2.82
CA ARG A 165 -18.38 1.19 3.69
C ARG A 165 -17.61 0.84 4.99
N ARG A 166 -16.32 0.55 4.91
CA ARG A 166 -15.47 0.28 6.10
C ARG A 166 -15.41 1.49 7.03
N LEU A 167 -15.23 2.69 6.51
CA LEU A 167 -15.18 3.92 7.30
C LEU A 167 -16.51 4.19 7.99
N ILE A 168 -17.64 4.01 7.29
CA ILE A 168 -18.99 4.16 7.87
C ILE A 168 -19.20 3.15 9.00
N ILE A 169 -18.88 1.87 8.78
CA ILE A 169 -19.01 0.82 9.79
C ILE A 169 -18.15 1.14 11.02
N ALA A 170 -16.89 1.53 10.83
CA ALA A 170 -16.00 1.81 11.94
C ALA A 170 -16.44 3.04 12.77
N ALA A 171 -16.90 4.10 12.11
CA ALA A 171 -17.43 5.29 12.79
C ALA A 171 -18.73 4.99 13.55
N LEU A 172 -19.59 4.13 13.00
CA LEU A 172 -20.82 3.70 13.67
C LEU A 172 -20.55 2.68 14.79
N GLU A 173 -19.52 1.84 14.69
CA GLU A 173 -19.09 0.97 15.79
C GLU A 173 -18.65 1.81 16.99
N TYR A 174 -17.81 2.81 16.74
CA TYR A 174 -17.43 3.77 17.77
C TYR A 174 -18.64 4.48 18.40
N ALA A 175 -19.72 4.73 17.63
CA ALA A 175 -20.95 5.28 18.16
C ALA A 175 -21.69 4.28 19.08
N VAL A 176 -21.63 2.99 18.79
CA VAL A 176 -22.13 1.91 19.66
C VAL A 176 -21.31 1.86 20.95
N ASP A 177 -19.97 1.83 20.84
CA ASP A 177 -19.06 1.79 22.00
C ASP A 177 -19.23 3.00 22.94
N LYS A 178 -19.61 4.15 22.38
CA LYS A 178 -19.92 5.37 23.15
C LYS A 178 -21.38 5.48 23.59
N GLY A 179 -22.19 4.43 23.42
CA GLY A 179 -23.59 4.42 23.83
C GLY A 179 -24.47 5.45 23.10
N ARG A 180 -24.08 5.89 21.89
CA ARG A 180 -24.83 6.85 21.07
C ARG A 180 -25.93 6.19 20.27
N ILE A 181 -25.72 4.95 19.85
CA ILE A 181 -26.68 4.08 19.17
C ILE A 181 -26.59 2.66 19.76
N ASN A 182 -27.67 1.91 19.71
CA ASN A 182 -27.72 0.57 20.32
C ASN A 182 -27.08 -0.52 19.45
N ARG A 183 -27.02 -0.32 18.15
CA ARG A 183 -26.48 -1.29 17.18
C ARG A 183 -25.90 -0.57 15.97
N ASN A 184 -24.96 -1.22 15.31
CA ASN A 184 -24.35 -0.71 14.10
C ASN A 184 -25.13 -1.17 12.86
N PRO A 185 -25.89 -0.29 12.19
CA PRO A 185 -26.65 -0.66 11.00
C PRO A 185 -25.75 -0.98 9.80
N GLY A 186 -24.54 -0.44 9.74
CA GLY A 186 -23.60 -0.67 8.64
C GLY A 186 -23.20 -2.14 8.47
N LYS A 187 -23.21 -2.94 9.55
CA LYS A 187 -22.87 -4.37 9.49
C LYS A 187 -23.84 -5.17 8.63
N LYS A 188 -25.11 -4.78 8.53
CA LYS A 188 -26.14 -5.46 7.74
C LYS A 188 -26.09 -5.12 6.25
N THR A 189 -25.38 -4.08 5.85
CA THR A 189 -25.28 -3.67 4.45
C THR A 189 -24.50 -4.69 3.61
N ARG A 190 -24.86 -4.85 2.36
CA ARG A 190 -24.15 -5.73 1.43
C ARG A 190 -22.80 -5.12 1.04
N ARG A 191 -21.76 -5.93 1.03
CA ARG A 191 -20.45 -5.53 0.53
C ARG A 191 -20.51 -5.33 -0.99
N PRO A 192 -20.06 -4.19 -1.53
CA PRO A 192 -19.95 -4.01 -2.98
C PRO A 192 -19.10 -5.13 -3.60
N LYS A 193 -19.62 -5.71 -4.70
CA LYS A 193 -18.89 -6.74 -5.44
C LYS A 193 -17.79 -6.07 -6.28
N SER A 194 -16.55 -6.47 -6.11
CA SER A 194 -15.49 -6.14 -7.06
C SER A 194 -15.36 -7.25 -8.10
N LYS A 195 -15.30 -6.88 -9.37
CA LYS A 195 -14.89 -7.85 -10.39
C LYS A 195 -13.48 -8.34 -10.06
N PRO A 196 -13.19 -9.63 -10.22
CA PRO A 196 -11.81 -10.11 -10.12
C PRO A 196 -10.94 -9.27 -11.05
N LYS A 197 -9.86 -8.70 -10.52
CA LYS A 197 -8.90 -8.01 -11.38
C LYS A 197 -8.07 -9.09 -12.07
N THR A 198 -8.22 -9.23 -13.36
CA THR A 198 -7.25 -9.95 -14.19
C THR A 198 -5.90 -9.25 -14.03
N ASN A 199 -4.85 -10.02 -13.75
CA ASN A 199 -3.51 -9.48 -13.71
C ASN A 199 -3.15 -9.07 -15.14
N ASN A 200 -2.87 -7.79 -15.33
CA ASN A 200 -2.43 -7.26 -16.61
C ASN A 200 -0.89 -7.38 -16.68
N ILE A 201 -0.40 -8.63 -16.73
CA ILE A 201 1.02 -8.97 -16.77
C ILE A 201 1.61 -8.74 -18.18
N LEU A 202 2.92 -8.60 -18.25
CA LEU A 202 3.66 -8.65 -19.50
C LEU A 202 3.66 -10.09 -20.03
N THR A 203 3.46 -10.24 -21.33
CA THR A 203 3.68 -11.51 -22.03
C THR A 203 5.16 -11.72 -22.30
N ASP A 204 5.55 -12.94 -22.70
CA ASP A 204 6.94 -13.23 -23.09
C ASP A 204 7.37 -12.32 -24.25
N GLU A 205 6.50 -12.04 -25.22
CA GLU A 205 6.73 -11.12 -26.33
C GLU A 205 6.89 -9.66 -25.86
N ASP A 206 6.07 -9.23 -24.88
CA ASP A 206 6.21 -7.91 -24.25
C ASP A 206 7.58 -7.78 -23.55
N MET A 207 8.03 -8.83 -22.85
CA MET A 207 9.32 -8.87 -22.15
C MET A 207 10.50 -8.84 -23.14
N GLU A 208 10.43 -9.59 -24.22
CA GLU A 208 11.42 -9.56 -25.30
C GLU A 208 11.49 -8.16 -25.95
N THR A 209 10.33 -7.60 -26.29
CA THR A 209 10.23 -6.25 -26.84
C THR A 209 10.82 -5.20 -25.89
N LEU A 210 10.55 -5.31 -24.59
CA LEU A 210 11.12 -4.43 -23.57
C LEU A 210 12.65 -4.62 -23.47
N GLY A 211 13.15 -5.83 -23.54
CA GLY A 211 14.58 -6.14 -23.55
C GLY A 211 15.30 -5.47 -24.72
N ILE A 212 14.74 -5.54 -25.92
CA ILE A 212 15.35 -5.01 -27.13
C ILE A 212 15.12 -3.49 -27.26
N LYS A 213 13.85 -3.05 -27.30
CA LYS A 213 13.51 -1.64 -27.56
C LYS A 213 13.66 -0.74 -26.33
N GLY A 214 13.63 -1.32 -25.12
CA GLY A 214 13.76 -0.61 -23.86
C GLY A 214 15.12 0.06 -23.68
N THR A 215 16.16 -0.46 -24.31
CA THR A 215 17.53 0.06 -24.29
C THR A 215 17.65 1.54 -24.72
N LYS A 216 16.69 2.05 -25.48
CA LYS A 216 16.63 3.46 -25.90
C LYS A 216 16.37 4.40 -24.70
N TYR A 217 15.71 3.91 -23.64
CA TYR A 217 15.24 4.74 -22.56
C TYR A 217 16.26 4.84 -21.43
N ARG A 218 16.26 6.01 -20.77
CA ARG A 218 17.21 6.31 -19.70
C ARG A 218 17.12 5.32 -18.53
N TYR A 219 15.90 5.00 -18.10
CA TYR A 219 15.65 4.17 -16.93
C TYR A 219 15.46 2.69 -17.26
N TYR A 220 15.98 2.25 -18.38
CA TYR A 220 16.02 0.83 -18.75
C TYR A 220 16.56 -0.06 -17.61
N PRO A 221 17.68 0.30 -16.92
CA PRO A 221 18.16 -0.51 -15.80
C PRO A 221 17.14 -0.63 -14.65
N ALA A 222 16.34 0.40 -14.38
CA ALA A 222 15.30 0.34 -13.36
C ALA A 222 14.16 -0.60 -13.74
N TYR A 223 13.83 -0.69 -15.04
CA TYR A 223 12.82 -1.61 -15.55
C TYR A 223 13.29 -3.06 -15.45
N MET A 224 14.53 -3.31 -15.88
CA MET A 224 15.14 -4.64 -15.79
C MET A 224 15.32 -5.08 -14.34
N LEU A 225 15.81 -4.17 -13.45
CA LEU A 225 15.93 -4.47 -12.04
C LEU A 225 14.57 -4.81 -11.38
N THR A 226 13.49 -4.18 -11.83
CA THR A 226 12.15 -4.52 -11.34
C THR A 226 11.69 -5.89 -11.83
N LEU A 227 12.00 -6.25 -13.08
CA LEU A 227 11.65 -7.55 -13.67
C LEU A 227 12.47 -8.70 -13.08
N THR A 228 13.67 -8.45 -12.58
CA THR A 228 14.49 -9.50 -11.97
C THR A 228 14.23 -9.64 -10.46
N THR A 229 13.91 -8.53 -9.77
CA THR A 229 13.81 -8.51 -8.30
C THR A 229 12.39 -8.37 -7.77
N ALA A 230 11.41 -8.10 -8.61
CA ALA A 230 10.02 -7.80 -8.22
C ALA A 230 9.87 -6.62 -7.24
N CYS A 231 10.83 -5.70 -7.15
CA CYS A 231 10.79 -4.55 -6.27
C CYS A 231 9.60 -3.64 -6.55
N ARG A 232 9.08 -3.00 -5.50
CA ARG A 232 8.06 -1.97 -5.66
C ARG A 232 8.68 -0.70 -6.26
N ARG A 233 7.89 0.09 -7.01
CA ARG A 233 8.35 1.36 -7.58
C ARG A 233 9.06 2.24 -6.54
N GLY A 234 8.50 2.39 -5.34
CA GLY A 234 9.09 3.20 -4.28
C GLY A 234 10.43 2.64 -3.80
N GLU A 235 10.57 1.32 -3.71
CA GLU A 235 11.82 0.64 -3.34
C GLU A 235 12.91 0.90 -4.37
N ILE A 236 12.61 0.76 -5.66
CA ILE A 236 13.55 1.06 -6.76
C ILE A 236 14.00 2.53 -6.72
N LEU A 237 13.06 3.47 -6.57
CA LEU A 237 13.39 4.89 -6.56
C LEU A 237 14.06 5.37 -5.27
N GLY A 238 13.92 4.63 -4.18
CA GLY A 238 14.56 4.91 -2.88
C GLY A 238 15.88 4.17 -2.66
N LEU A 239 16.29 3.30 -3.60
CA LEU A 239 17.52 2.52 -3.51
C LEU A 239 18.74 3.44 -3.64
N ASP A 240 19.73 3.27 -2.79
CA ASP A 240 21.01 3.94 -2.85
C ASP A 240 22.17 2.96 -3.07
N TRP A 241 23.32 3.48 -3.50
CA TRP A 241 24.49 2.68 -3.83
C TRP A 241 25.14 2.00 -2.63
N GLN A 242 24.88 2.45 -1.40
CA GLN A 242 25.41 1.81 -0.18
C GLN A 242 24.74 0.47 0.08
N HIS A 243 23.54 0.27 -0.46
CA HIS A 243 22.76 -0.94 -0.32
C HIS A 243 22.76 -1.82 -1.58
N VAL A 244 23.70 -1.57 -2.49
CA VAL A 244 23.97 -2.43 -3.65
C VAL A 244 25.37 -3.02 -3.50
N ASP A 245 25.42 -4.31 -3.28
CA ASP A 245 26.66 -5.08 -3.19
C ASP A 245 26.89 -5.80 -4.51
N ILE A 246 28.06 -5.61 -5.09
CA ILE A 246 28.53 -6.25 -6.33
C ILE A 246 29.77 -7.09 -6.11
N GLY A 247 30.03 -7.49 -4.85
CA GLY A 247 31.21 -8.25 -4.46
C GLY A 247 32.49 -7.41 -4.29
N ILE A 248 32.51 -6.18 -4.80
CA ILE A 248 33.61 -5.22 -4.65
C ILE A 248 33.08 -3.83 -4.28
N PRO A 249 33.89 -3.02 -3.56
CA PRO A 249 33.47 -1.66 -3.20
C PRO A 249 33.24 -0.78 -4.46
N TRP A 250 32.17 0.00 -4.48
CA TRP A 250 31.90 0.99 -5.55
C TRP A 250 33.02 2.02 -5.72
N THR A 251 33.77 2.32 -4.64
CA THR A 251 34.97 3.17 -4.72
C THR A 251 36.07 2.54 -5.59
N THR A 252 36.18 1.23 -5.62
CA THR A 252 37.09 0.51 -6.51
C THR A 252 36.63 0.63 -7.97
N VAL A 253 35.34 0.44 -8.21
CA VAL A 253 34.72 0.65 -9.53
C VAL A 253 34.99 2.07 -10.02
N ASP A 254 34.73 3.08 -9.20
CA ASP A 254 34.89 4.50 -9.56
C ASP A 254 36.36 4.87 -9.89
N ARG A 255 37.34 4.19 -9.29
CA ARG A 255 38.78 4.50 -9.44
C ARG A 255 39.50 3.66 -10.49
N TYR A 256 39.22 2.37 -10.54
CA TYR A 256 40.06 1.41 -11.23
C TYR A 256 39.44 0.77 -12.46
N PHE A 257 38.12 0.95 -12.65
CA PHE A 257 37.47 0.42 -13.85
C PHE A 257 37.94 1.16 -15.11
N PRO A 258 38.01 0.50 -16.25
CA PRO A 258 38.44 1.09 -17.51
C PRO A 258 37.36 2.00 -18.11
N TRP A 259 36.98 3.05 -17.40
CA TRP A 259 35.88 3.96 -17.80
C TRP A 259 36.09 4.59 -19.17
N GLY A 260 37.33 4.81 -19.59
CA GLY A 260 37.67 5.30 -20.92
C GLY A 260 37.20 4.37 -22.03
N ASP A 261 37.37 3.07 -21.82
CA ASP A 261 37.00 2.04 -22.78
C ASP A 261 35.52 1.66 -22.66
N ILE A 262 34.97 1.60 -21.46
CA ILE A 262 33.53 1.39 -21.25
C ILE A 262 32.68 2.45 -21.99
N LYS A 263 33.14 3.72 -22.04
CA LYS A 263 32.45 4.78 -22.78
C LYS A 263 32.36 4.54 -24.28
N LYS A 264 33.22 3.70 -24.84
CA LYS A 264 33.24 3.35 -26.27
C LYS A 264 32.27 2.23 -26.58
N LEU A 265 31.82 1.46 -25.57
CA LEU A 265 30.91 0.34 -25.77
C LEU A 265 29.51 0.82 -26.14
N PRO A 266 28.75 0.04 -26.90
CA PRO A 266 27.34 0.26 -27.11
C PRO A 266 26.62 0.36 -25.75
N LYS A 267 25.67 1.27 -25.66
CA LYS A 267 24.92 1.50 -24.41
C LYS A 267 24.16 0.24 -24.00
N TRP A 268 24.36 -0.19 -22.76
CA TRP A 268 23.75 -1.37 -22.14
C TRP A 268 24.21 -2.73 -22.73
N ASP A 269 25.30 -2.76 -23.48
CA ASP A 269 25.90 -4.01 -23.98
C ASP A 269 26.70 -4.68 -22.85
N THR A 270 25.99 -5.47 -22.03
CA THR A 270 26.57 -6.19 -20.88
C THR A 270 27.58 -7.24 -21.31
N LYS A 271 27.39 -7.86 -22.51
CA LYS A 271 28.33 -8.86 -23.02
C LYS A 271 29.68 -8.22 -23.40
N ALA A 272 29.63 -7.13 -24.16
CA ALA A 272 30.85 -6.39 -24.52
C ALA A 272 31.53 -5.80 -23.25
N LEU A 273 30.75 -5.34 -22.23
CA LEU A 273 31.30 -4.90 -20.97
C LEU A 273 31.99 -6.05 -20.23
N LYS A 274 31.37 -7.21 -20.16
CA LYS A 274 31.98 -8.39 -19.52
C LYS A 274 33.31 -8.75 -20.15
N THR A 275 33.38 -8.88 -21.46
CA THR A 275 34.63 -9.15 -22.17
C THR A 275 35.69 -8.09 -21.89
N LEU A 276 35.32 -6.81 -21.93
CA LEU A 276 36.24 -5.73 -21.60
C LEU A 276 36.81 -5.83 -20.19
N LEU A 277 35.97 -6.15 -19.20
CA LEU A 277 36.41 -6.30 -17.79
C LEU A 277 37.32 -7.52 -17.64
N GLU A 278 37.03 -8.63 -18.31
CA GLU A 278 37.85 -9.82 -18.30
C GLU A 278 39.24 -9.56 -18.93
N ASP A 279 39.32 -8.78 -20.00
CA ASP A 279 40.59 -8.33 -20.63
C ASP A 279 41.43 -7.49 -19.69
N HIS A 280 40.80 -6.84 -18.71
CA HIS A 280 41.46 -6.08 -17.64
C HIS A 280 41.64 -6.88 -16.35
N ASN A 281 41.44 -8.20 -16.37
CA ASN A 281 41.50 -9.10 -15.20
C ASN A 281 40.50 -8.71 -14.08
N ILE A 282 39.35 -8.19 -14.45
CA ILE A 282 38.26 -7.86 -13.53
C ILE A 282 37.14 -8.87 -13.76
N THR A 283 36.93 -9.74 -12.77
CA THR A 283 35.83 -10.70 -12.80
C THR A 283 34.77 -10.26 -11.77
N LEU A 284 33.54 -10.22 -12.21
CA LEU A 284 32.37 -9.96 -11.37
C LEU A 284 31.48 -11.20 -11.34
N GLY A 285 30.68 -11.30 -10.34
CA GLY A 285 29.66 -12.33 -10.20
C GLY A 285 28.30 -11.71 -9.87
N ASP A 286 27.45 -12.53 -9.28
CA ASP A 286 26.17 -12.08 -8.76
C ASP A 286 26.35 -11.08 -7.62
N GLY A 287 25.35 -10.26 -7.41
CA GLY A 287 25.36 -9.26 -6.37
C GLY A 287 24.08 -9.29 -5.52
N TYR A 288 23.97 -8.37 -4.59
CA TYR A 288 22.82 -8.26 -3.70
C TYR A 288 22.32 -6.84 -3.55
N LEU A 289 21.00 -6.70 -3.43
CA LEU A 289 20.33 -5.46 -3.05
C LEU A 289 19.80 -5.61 -1.62
N ARG A 290 20.05 -4.63 -0.78
CA ARG A 290 19.39 -4.52 0.53
C ARG A 290 18.36 -3.40 0.46
N LEU A 291 17.09 -3.76 0.55
CA LEU A 291 16.01 -2.78 0.53
C LEU A 291 15.77 -2.24 1.94
N VAL A 292 16.03 -0.95 2.13
CA VAL A 292 15.86 -0.24 3.40
C VAL A 292 14.92 0.94 3.26
N TYR A 293 14.97 1.62 2.12
CA TYR A 293 14.26 2.86 1.85
C TYR A 293 13.27 2.73 0.69
N GLN A 294 12.33 3.66 0.66
CA GLN A 294 11.42 3.86 -0.45
C GLN A 294 11.24 5.34 -0.76
N MET A 295 10.98 5.66 -2.00
CA MET A 295 10.55 7.00 -2.41
C MET A 295 9.03 7.11 -2.25
N VAL A 296 8.59 8.10 -1.52
CA VAL A 296 7.18 8.43 -1.26
C VAL A 296 6.86 9.78 -1.89
N ASP A 297 5.61 9.97 -2.31
CA ASP A 297 5.11 11.25 -2.79
C ASP A 297 4.13 11.80 -1.73
N ASP A 298 4.49 12.90 -1.09
CA ASP A 298 3.61 13.63 -0.19
C ASP A 298 3.17 14.94 -0.85
N ASN A 299 1.89 14.96 -1.25
CA ASN A 299 1.26 16.13 -1.85
C ASN A 299 2.05 16.76 -3.03
N GLY A 300 2.72 15.93 -3.83
CA GLY A 300 3.54 16.35 -4.95
C GLY A 300 5.00 16.63 -4.61
N THR A 301 5.43 16.37 -3.37
CA THR A 301 6.85 16.47 -2.97
C THR A 301 7.40 15.08 -2.71
N PRO A 302 8.39 14.61 -3.48
CA PRO A 302 9.03 13.33 -3.23
C PRO A 302 9.95 13.42 -2.02
N PHE A 303 9.90 12.45 -1.15
CA PHE A 303 10.86 12.29 -0.06
C PHE A 303 11.20 10.81 0.13
N ARG A 304 12.36 10.57 0.72
CA ARG A 304 12.85 9.22 1.02
C ARG A 304 12.42 8.83 2.43
N ASP A 305 11.73 7.73 2.57
CA ASP A 305 11.22 7.19 3.84
C ASP A 305 11.73 5.77 4.04
N GLU A 306 11.91 5.35 5.28
CA GLU A 306 12.25 3.96 5.59
C GLU A 306 11.08 3.01 5.32
N LEU A 307 11.41 1.78 4.99
CA LEU A 307 10.41 0.73 4.84
C LEU A 307 9.72 0.43 6.17
N LYS A 308 8.40 0.25 6.13
CA LYS A 308 7.54 0.24 7.32
C LYS A 308 7.67 -1.00 8.20
N THR A 309 8.07 -2.13 7.63
CA THR A 309 8.08 -3.43 8.32
C THR A 309 9.39 -4.14 8.07
N ASP A 310 9.82 -4.96 9.01
CA ASP A 310 11.04 -5.76 8.87
C ASP A 310 10.96 -6.72 7.68
N LEU A 311 9.79 -7.29 7.39
CA LEU A 311 9.56 -8.12 6.21
C LEU A 311 9.70 -7.37 4.87
N SER A 312 9.53 -6.04 4.89
CA SER A 312 9.79 -5.21 3.71
C SER A 312 11.29 -4.95 3.53
N ARG A 313 12.07 -4.99 4.62
CA ARG A 313 13.53 -4.90 4.60
C ARG A 313 14.08 -6.28 4.30
N ARG A 314 14.48 -6.48 3.05
CA ARG A 314 14.96 -7.78 2.56
C ARG A 314 16.18 -7.60 1.67
N SER A 315 16.98 -8.64 1.59
CA SER A 315 18.07 -8.72 0.62
C SER A 315 17.60 -9.54 -0.57
N LEU A 316 17.92 -9.09 -1.75
CA LEU A 316 17.55 -9.73 -3.02
C LEU A 316 18.82 -9.93 -3.84
N MET A 317 19.01 -11.14 -4.36
CA MET A 317 20.08 -11.42 -5.29
C MET A 317 19.82 -10.73 -6.62
N ILE A 318 20.89 -10.26 -7.25
CA ILE A 318 20.89 -9.77 -8.63
C ILE A 318 21.97 -10.53 -9.41
N THR A 319 21.63 -10.94 -10.62
CA THR A 319 22.54 -11.67 -11.48
C THR A 319 23.71 -10.80 -11.94
N GLU A 320 24.83 -11.44 -12.33
CA GLU A 320 25.98 -10.75 -12.92
C GLU A 320 25.59 -9.80 -14.04
N GLU A 321 24.64 -10.20 -14.90
CA GLU A 321 24.15 -9.35 -15.99
C GLU A 321 23.52 -8.05 -15.45
N MET A 322 22.75 -8.13 -14.36
CA MET A 322 22.17 -6.95 -13.72
C MET A 322 23.25 -6.08 -13.05
N VAL A 323 24.28 -6.70 -12.48
CA VAL A 323 25.46 -6.00 -11.93
C VAL A 323 26.15 -5.19 -13.05
N LEU A 324 26.42 -5.81 -14.17
CA LEU A 324 27.02 -5.14 -15.34
C LEU A 324 26.15 -3.96 -15.84
N LEU A 325 24.85 -4.13 -15.87
CA LEU A 325 23.90 -3.08 -16.25
C LEU A 325 23.93 -1.90 -15.26
N LEU A 326 24.07 -2.16 -13.96
CA LEU A 326 24.22 -1.13 -12.93
C LEU A 326 25.58 -0.42 -13.02
N ILE A 327 26.64 -1.07 -13.48
CA ILE A 327 27.94 -0.43 -13.74
C ILE A 327 27.80 0.57 -14.90
N PHE A 328 27.14 0.24 -15.99
CA PHE A 328 26.82 1.21 -17.04
C PHE A 328 26.04 2.40 -16.51
N TRP A 329 25.06 2.14 -15.65
CA TRP A 329 24.26 3.19 -15.04
C TRP A 329 25.13 4.10 -14.14
N ARG A 330 26.04 3.52 -13.36
CA ARG A 330 27.01 4.25 -12.54
C ARG A 330 27.89 5.16 -13.39
N LEU A 331 28.37 4.66 -14.53
CA LEU A 331 29.14 5.47 -15.47
C LEU A 331 28.36 6.73 -15.93
N ILE A 332 27.08 6.58 -16.27
CA ILE A 332 26.24 7.71 -16.68
C ILE A 332 26.15 8.73 -15.54
N GLN A 333 25.93 8.27 -14.32
CA GLN A 333 25.88 9.15 -13.15
C GLN A 333 27.21 9.84 -12.88
N ASN A 334 28.33 9.17 -13.03
CA ASN A 334 29.66 9.76 -12.85
C ASN A 334 29.93 10.89 -13.88
N ILE A 335 29.47 10.70 -15.12
CA ILE A 335 29.55 11.76 -16.14
C ILE A 335 28.68 12.96 -15.77
N GLU A 336 27.46 12.71 -15.28
CA GLU A 336 26.55 13.76 -14.87
C GLU A 336 27.04 14.49 -13.61
N LYS A 337 27.61 13.76 -12.65
CA LYS A 337 28.25 14.30 -11.44
C LYS A 337 29.39 15.25 -11.80
N LYS A 338 30.27 14.84 -12.73
CA LYS A 338 31.36 15.71 -13.19
C LYS A 338 30.83 17.01 -13.80
N LYS A 339 29.84 16.91 -14.70
CA LYS A 339 29.21 18.10 -15.32
C LYS A 339 28.50 19.01 -14.31
N ALA A 340 27.93 18.45 -13.23
CA ALA A 340 27.32 19.22 -12.17
C ALA A 340 28.37 19.95 -11.32
N ALA A 341 29.48 19.26 -10.98
CA ALA A 341 30.61 19.84 -10.26
C ALA A 341 31.24 21.02 -11.00
N GLU A 342 31.39 20.95 -12.34
CA GLU A 342 31.87 22.06 -13.18
C GLU A 342 30.98 23.31 -13.08
N ARG A 343 29.71 23.13 -12.64
CA ARG A 343 28.74 24.22 -12.46
C ARG A 343 28.53 24.60 -10.99
N GLY A 344 29.30 24.03 -10.06
CA GLY A 344 29.14 24.23 -8.62
C GLY A 344 27.85 23.64 -8.04
N ILE A 345 27.25 22.65 -8.71
CA ILE A 345 25.99 22.03 -8.28
C ILE A 345 26.30 20.71 -7.58
N GLU A 346 25.76 20.51 -6.38
CA GLU A 346 25.79 19.24 -5.69
C GLU A 346 24.90 18.22 -6.42
N TYR A 347 25.50 17.08 -6.78
CA TYR A 347 24.79 16.02 -7.52
C TYR A 347 24.54 14.82 -6.63
N ASN A 348 23.26 14.41 -6.52
CA ASN A 348 22.80 13.19 -5.86
C ASN A 348 23.34 13.06 -4.41
N PRO A 349 22.97 13.99 -3.50
CA PRO A 349 23.47 14.00 -2.12
C PRO A 349 23.10 12.73 -1.35
N ASP A 350 21.96 12.13 -1.64
CA ASP A 350 21.50 10.87 -1.02
C ASP A 350 22.08 9.61 -1.66
N ASN A 351 23.02 9.77 -2.61
CA ASN A 351 23.70 8.67 -3.28
C ASN A 351 22.76 7.61 -3.90
N LEU A 352 21.62 8.07 -4.44
CA LEU A 352 20.59 7.20 -5.03
C LEU A 352 21.11 6.46 -6.25
N VAL A 353 20.67 5.20 -6.41
CA VAL A 353 20.89 4.45 -7.65
C VAL A 353 20.15 5.12 -8.80
N PHE A 354 18.88 5.49 -8.61
CA PHE A 354 18.09 6.15 -9.65
C PHE A 354 17.71 7.57 -9.25
N CYS A 355 18.27 8.54 -9.98
CA CYS A 355 17.98 9.97 -9.83
C CYS A 355 17.76 10.64 -11.19
N THR A 356 17.32 11.90 -11.18
CA THR A 356 17.20 12.69 -12.39
C THR A 356 18.59 13.03 -12.96
N ARG A 357 18.66 13.61 -14.16
CA ARG A 357 19.93 14.12 -14.74
C ARG A 357 20.59 15.21 -13.89
N LYS A 358 19.83 15.84 -13.00
CA LYS A 358 20.32 16.88 -12.09
C LYS A 358 20.72 16.32 -10.71
N GLY A 359 20.62 15.01 -10.51
CA GLY A 359 20.87 14.37 -9.21
C GLY A 359 19.75 14.53 -8.18
N THR A 360 18.56 15.00 -8.58
CA THR A 360 17.42 15.16 -7.69
C THR A 360 16.54 13.90 -7.67
N TYR A 361 15.63 13.82 -6.70
CA TYR A 361 14.63 12.77 -6.62
C TYR A 361 13.80 12.66 -7.89
N ILE A 362 13.47 11.43 -8.27
CA ILE A 362 12.49 11.17 -9.32
C ILE A 362 11.11 11.15 -8.67
N TYR A 363 10.23 12.05 -9.11
CA TYR A 363 8.82 12.03 -8.68
C TYR A 363 8.16 10.72 -9.08
N PRO A 364 7.60 9.93 -8.14
CA PRO A 364 6.98 8.64 -8.46
C PRO A 364 5.89 8.73 -9.53
N ARG A 365 5.14 9.84 -9.59
CA ARG A 365 4.15 10.10 -10.63
C ARG A 365 4.80 10.26 -12.01
N ASN A 366 5.87 11.06 -12.09
CA ASN A 366 6.58 11.28 -13.36
C ASN A 366 7.23 10.01 -13.88
N PHE A 367 7.79 9.19 -12.98
CA PHE A 367 8.33 7.88 -13.36
C PHE A 367 7.27 6.95 -13.95
N THR A 368 6.08 6.91 -13.35
CA THR A 368 4.96 6.12 -13.88
C THR A 368 4.47 6.66 -15.24
N LYS A 369 4.44 7.99 -15.41
CA LYS A 369 4.08 8.60 -16.69
C LYS A 369 5.09 8.22 -17.79
N MET A 370 6.40 8.37 -17.50
CA MET A 370 7.46 7.96 -18.43
C MET A 370 7.36 6.48 -18.81
N TRP A 371 7.09 5.61 -17.83
CA TRP A 371 6.87 4.19 -18.09
C TRP A 371 5.73 3.95 -19.08
N SER A 372 4.56 4.58 -18.86
CA SER A 372 3.42 4.43 -19.77
C SER A 372 3.68 4.97 -21.17
N GLU A 373 4.41 6.10 -21.28
CA GLU A 373 4.83 6.68 -22.56
C GLU A 373 5.81 5.77 -23.29
N ASN A 374 6.78 5.19 -22.56
CA ASN A 374 7.77 4.27 -23.12
C ASN A 374 7.11 2.99 -23.64
N LEU A 375 6.18 2.39 -22.91
CA LEU A 375 5.44 1.22 -23.36
C LEU A 375 4.70 1.50 -24.68
N ARG A 376 3.96 2.62 -24.73
CA ARG A 376 3.25 3.04 -25.96
C ARG A 376 4.21 3.19 -27.14
N SER A 377 5.37 3.80 -26.91
CA SER A 377 6.39 4.01 -27.95
C SER A 377 7.05 2.71 -28.42
N MET A 378 7.05 1.66 -27.58
CA MET A 378 7.54 0.32 -27.94
C MET A 378 6.47 -0.53 -28.63
N GLY A 379 5.21 -0.11 -28.62
CA GLY A 379 4.07 -0.87 -29.15
C GLY A 379 3.53 -1.90 -28.13
N ILE A 380 3.88 -1.77 -26.86
CA ILE A 380 3.38 -2.64 -25.78
C ILE A 380 2.11 -2.02 -25.22
N ASP A 381 1.07 -2.83 -25.03
CA ASP A 381 -0.17 -2.42 -24.38
C ASP A 381 0.06 -1.84 -22.98
N HIS A 382 -0.83 -0.93 -22.56
CA HIS A 382 -0.68 -0.26 -21.28
C HIS A 382 -0.66 -1.26 -20.11
N LYS A 383 0.50 -1.32 -19.43
CA LYS A 383 0.71 -2.00 -18.15
C LYS A 383 1.13 -0.96 -17.10
N ARG A 384 0.60 -1.05 -15.89
CA ARG A 384 1.09 -0.20 -14.81
C ARG A 384 2.49 -0.65 -14.40
N PHE A 385 3.33 0.25 -13.93
CA PHE A 385 4.67 -0.13 -13.45
C PHE A 385 4.63 -1.24 -12.36
N HIS A 386 3.60 -1.24 -11.52
CA HIS A 386 3.42 -2.29 -10.51
C HIS A 386 3.04 -3.65 -11.11
N ASP A 387 2.56 -3.69 -12.33
CA ASP A 387 2.24 -4.95 -13.02
C ASP A 387 3.50 -5.75 -13.41
N LEU A 388 4.69 -5.10 -13.51
CA LEU A 388 5.99 -5.79 -13.61
C LEU A 388 6.20 -6.78 -12.45
N ARG A 389 5.92 -6.33 -11.23
CA ARG A 389 6.00 -7.18 -10.04
C ARG A 389 4.98 -8.32 -10.08
N HIS A 390 3.79 -8.08 -10.64
CA HIS A 390 2.80 -9.15 -10.87
C HIS A 390 3.28 -10.13 -11.93
N THR A 391 3.96 -9.65 -12.98
CA THR A 391 4.59 -10.49 -13.99
C THR A 391 5.61 -11.43 -13.37
N VAL A 392 6.57 -10.90 -12.60
CA VAL A 392 7.59 -11.72 -11.92
C VAL A 392 6.95 -12.79 -11.03
N ALA A 393 5.99 -12.41 -10.19
CA ALA A 393 5.31 -13.36 -9.32
C ALA A 393 4.58 -14.47 -10.10
N THR A 394 3.99 -14.14 -11.24
CA THR A 394 3.31 -15.14 -12.08
C THR A 394 4.33 -16.06 -12.77
N VAL A 395 5.40 -15.50 -13.32
CA VAL A 395 6.48 -16.28 -13.95
C VAL A 395 7.11 -17.25 -12.94
N MET A 396 7.49 -16.78 -11.75
CA MET A 396 8.04 -17.66 -10.70
C MET A 396 7.12 -18.83 -10.39
N LEU A 397 5.82 -18.57 -10.26
CA LEU A 397 4.84 -19.64 -9.98
C LEU A 397 4.67 -20.58 -11.20
N GLU A 398 4.72 -20.06 -12.42
CA GLU A 398 4.63 -20.87 -13.65
C GLU A 398 5.87 -21.75 -13.85
N ASP A 399 7.03 -21.29 -13.39
CA ASP A 399 8.27 -22.05 -13.37
C ASP A 399 8.33 -23.08 -12.23
N GLY A 400 7.33 -23.04 -11.31
CA GLY A 400 7.17 -24.04 -10.27
C GLY A 400 7.76 -23.67 -8.92
N GLU A 401 8.14 -22.40 -8.74
CA GLU A 401 8.61 -21.90 -7.46
C GLU A 401 7.55 -22.01 -6.36
N ALA A 402 7.98 -22.34 -5.15
CA ALA A 402 7.08 -22.45 -4.02
C ALA A 402 6.44 -21.09 -3.68
N MET A 403 5.17 -21.12 -3.27
CA MET A 403 4.43 -19.89 -2.90
C MET A 403 5.16 -19.09 -1.81
N ASN A 404 5.84 -19.76 -0.88
CA ASN A 404 6.61 -19.10 0.18
C ASN A 404 7.83 -18.36 -0.38
N THR A 405 8.57 -18.95 -1.33
CA THR A 405 9.68 -18.31 -2.04
C THR A 405 9.20 -17.05 -2.75
N VAL A 406 8.08 -17.15 -3.47
CA VAL A 406 7.46 -15.98 -4.13
C VAL A 406 7.05 -14.92 -3.12
N GLN A 407 6.50 -15.31 -1.98
CA GLN A 407 6.12 -14.38 -0.92
C GLN A 407 7.33 -13.63 -0.34
N GLU A 408 8.41 -14.33 -0.05
CA GLU A 408 9.68 -13.76 0.44
C GLU A 408 10.28 -12.79 -0.58
N GLN A 409 10.39 -13.20 -1.83
CA GLN A 409 10.87 -12.34 -2.93
C GLN A 409 10.05 -11.05 -3.03
N LEU A 410 8.72 -11.17 -2.90
CA LEU A 410 7.81 -10.04 -2.92
C LEU A 410 7.84 -9.20 -1.61
N GLY A 411 8.26 -9.75 -0.48
CA GLY A 411 8.13 -9.10 0.84
C GLY A 411 6.68 -8.82 1.18
N HIS A 412 5.79 -9.82 1.07
CA HIS A 412 4.40 -9.76 1.50
C HIS A 412 4.27 -10.24 2.94
N TYR A 413 3.59 -9.44 3.77
CA TYR A 413 3.33 -9.81 5.18
C TYR A 413 2.40 -11.02 5.31
N ASP A 414 1.43 -11.17 4.40
CA ASP A 414 0.36 -12.17 4.49
C ASP A 414 0.44 -13.16 3.31
N ALA A 415 0.66 -14.43 3.64
CA ALA A 415 0.63 -15.53 2.67
C ALA A 415 -0.75 -15.66 2.00
N GLY A 416 -1.84 -15.40 2.73
CA GLY A 416 -3.19 -15.39 2.20
C GLY A 416 -3.38 -14.33 1.11
N PHE A 417 -2.71 -13.19 1.21
CA PHE A 417 -2.73 -12.17 0.17
C PHE A 417 -2.06 -12.68 -1.12
N THR A 418 -0.89 -13.31 -1.02
CA THR A 418 -0.19 -13.90 -2.17
C THR A 418 -1.02 -15.00 -2.80
N ALA A 419 -1.55 -15.92 -2.00
CA ALA A 419 -2.42 -17.01 -2.48
C ALA A 419 -3.70 -16.48 -3.13
N SER A 420 -4.39 -15.49 -2.54
CA SER A 420 -5.61 -14.91 -3.12
C SER A 420 -5.36 -14.15 -4.42
N ARG A 421 -4.16 -13.63 -4.61
CA ARG A 421 -3.79 -12.82 -5.78
C ARG A 421 -3.25 -13.65 -6.94
N TYR A 422 -2.46 -14.67 -6.63
CA TYR A 422 -1.71 -15.47 -7.60
C TYR A 422 -2.08 -16.97 -7.56
N GLY A 423 -2.91 -17.41 -6.63
CA GLY A 423 -3.30 -18.81 -6.47
C GLY A 423 -4.22 -19.36 -7.59
N HIS A 424 -4.43 -18.60 -8.65
CA HIS A 424 -5.14 -19.10 -9.83
C HIS A 424 -4.17 -19.94 -10.66
N VAL A 425 -4.44 -21.23 -10.69
CA VAL A 425 -3.66 -22.19 -11.49
C VAL A 425 -3.79 -21.86 -12.97
N THR A 426 -2.68 -21.44 -13.60
CA THR A 426 -2.64 -21.20 -15.06
C THR A 426 -2.66 -22.51 -15.83
N ALA A 427 -2.99 -22.46 -17.12
CA ALA A 427 -2.88 -23.63 -18.00
C ALA A 427 -1.44 -24.15 -18.04
N LYS A 428 -0.44 -23.25 -18.08
CA LYS A 428 1.00 -23.58 -18.06
C LYS A 428 1.39 -24.33 -16.79
N MET A 429 0.93 -23.88 -15.60
CA MET A 429 1.18 -24.57 -14.34
C MET A 429 0.58 -26.00 -14.30
N ARG A 430 -0.65 -26.18 -14.83
CA ARG A 430 -1.27 -27.50 -14.90
C ARG A 430 -0.50 -28.45 -15.80
N ASN A 431 -0.09 -27.96 -16.98
CA ASN A 431 0.67 -28.75 -17.94
C ASN A 431 2.06 -29.10 -17.39
N SER A 432 2.77 -28.15 -16.77
CA SER A 432 4.06 -28.40 -16.13
C SER A 432 3.96 -29.43 -15.01
N ALA A 433 2.93 -29.34 -14.17
CA ALA A 433 2.71 -30.33 -13.11
C ALA A 433 2.43 -31.73 -13.67
N ALA A 434 1.64 -31.83 -14.75
CA ALA A 434 1.35 -33.10 -15.40
C ALA A 434 2.61 -33.71 -16.05
N VAL A 435 3.45 -32.89 -16.70
CA VAL A 435 4.72 -33.33 -17.29
C VAL A 435 5.67 -33.82 -16.19
N LYS A 436 5.92 -33.01 -15.14
CA LYS A 436 6.78 -33.39 -13.99
C LYS A 436 6.31 -34.69 -13.32
N LEU A 437 4.99 -34.87 -13.18
CA LEU A 437 4.43 -36.12 -12.65
C LEU A 437 4.65 -37.30 -13.60
N GLY A 438 4.50 -37.08 -14.90
CA GLY A 438 4.78 -38.06 -15.93
C GLY A 438 6.25 -38.50 -15.90
N GLU A 439 7.17 -37.58 -15.91
CA GLU A 439 8.62 -37.81 -15.80
C GLU A 439 8.97 -38.60 -14.52
N ARG A 440 8.37 -38.20 -13.39
CA ARG A 440 8.59 -38.91 -12.12
C ARG A 440 8.07 -40.35 -12.15
N LEU A 441 6.92 -40.57 -12.80
CA LEU A 441 6.36 -41.93 -12.98
C LEU A 441 7.21 -42.75 -13.94
N GLU A 442 7.77 -42.13 -14.96
CA GLU A 442 8.67 -42.79 -15.91
C GLU A 442 9.98 -43.23 -15.24
N LYS A 443 10.58 -42.37 -14.40
CA LYS A 443 11.74 -42.71 -13.57
C LYS A 443 11.46 -43.85 -12.60
N VAL A 444 10.28 -43.92 -12.01
CA VAL A 444 9.86 -45.03 -11.13
C VAL A 444 9.67 -46.32 -11.91
N ARG A 445 9.25 -46.24 -13.20
CA ARG A 445 9.02 -47.43 -14.05
C ARG A 445 10.32 -47.94 -14.66
N ASN A 446 11.34 -47.10 -14.86
CA ASN A 446 12.60 -47.45 -15.45
C ASN A 446 13.76 -46.97 -14.57
N PRO A 447 14.03 -47.63 -13.43
CA PRO A 447 15.08 -47.20 -12.49
C PRO A 447 16.53 -47.38 -13.04
N GLU A 448 16.73 -48.16 -14.12
CA GLU A 448 18.08 -48.44 -14.70
C GLU A 448 18.59 -47.32 -15.61
N ALA A 449 17.81 -46.26 -15.87
CA ALA A 449 18.25 -45.16 -16.74
C ALA A 449 19.10 -44.07 -16.02
N GLU A 450 19.19 -44.12 -14.68
CA GLU A 450 19.92 -43.11 -13.92
C GLU A 450 21.45 -43.31 -13.87
N ASP A 451 21.97 -44.54 -14.07
CA ASP A 451 23.40 -44.81 -13.94
C ASP A 451 24.26 -44.25 -15.13
N ALA A 452 23.61 -43.75 -16.17
CA ALA A 452 24.29 -43.19 -17.33
C ALA A 452 24.41 -41.66 -17.36
N GLU A 453 23.54 -40.91 -16.65
CA GLU A 453 23.55 -39.45 -16.62
C GLU A 453 24.26 -38.85 -15.41
N ASP A 454 24.32 -39.55 -14.27
CA ASP A 454 24.95 -39.05 -13.03
C ASP A 454 26.50 -39.05 -13.04
N ALA A 455 27.15 -39.64 -14.06
CA ALA A 455 28.59 -39.54 -14.22
C ALA A 455 29.07 -38.15 -14.67
N ASN A 456 28.15 -37.23 -15.01
CA ASN A 456 28.51 -35.91 -15.56
C ASN A 456 28.01 -34.70 -14.72
N SER A 457 27.37 -34.92 -13.57
CA SER A 457 26.75 -33.82 -12.80
C SER A 457 27.16 -33.72 -11.32
N VAL A 458 28.35 -34.22 -10.95
CA VAL A 458 28.90 -33.98 -9.60
C VAL A 458 29.70 -32.69 -9.62
N LYS A 459 29.06 -31.57 -9.41
CA LYS A 459 29.59 -30.34 -8.78
C LYS A 459 28.47 -29.29 -8.67
N ASN A 460 27.74 -29.33 -7.57
CA ASN A 460 27.20 -28.16 -6.89
C ASN A 460 26.46 -28.62 -5.64
N GLU A 461 27.22 -28.83 -4.56
CA GLU A 461 26.62 -28.94 -3.24
C GLU A 461 26.20 -27.54 -2.79
N ASP A 462 24.91 -27.40 -2.55
CA ASP A 462 24.30 -26.26 -1.88
C ASP A 462 24.79 -26.14 -0.45
N THR A 463 25.76 -25.29 -0.22
CA THR A 463 26.14 -24.90 1.15
C THR A 463 25.29 -23.71 1.56
N ILE A 464 24.18 -23.97 2.26
CA ILE A 464 23.45 -22.95 2.98
C ILE A 464 24.35 -22.44 4.11
N ILE A 465 24.91 -21.25 3.96
CA ILE A 465 25.65 -20.56 5.01
C ILE A 465 24.66 -19.79 5.89
N PRO A 466 24.49 -20.12 7.19
CA PRO A 466 23.68 -19.32 8.08
C PRO A 466 24.35 -17.96 8.31
N PHE A 467 23.59 -16.90 8.19
CA PHE A 467 23.98 -15.51 8.43
C PHE A 467 24.42 -15.32 9.89
N GLN A 468 25.71 -15.06 10.12
CA GLN A 468 26.23 -14.57 11.40
C GLN A 468 26.35 -13.04 11.34
N GLU A 469 25.64 -12.36 12.25
CA GLU A 469 25.84 -10.94 12.52
C GLU A 469 27.28 -10.70 13.02
N GLY A 470 27.92 -9.73 12.40
CA GLY A 470 29.08 -9.05 12.97
C GLY A 470 30.45 -9.66 12.67
N ARG A 471 30.94 -9.60 11.44
CA ARG A 471 32.39 -9.59 11.19
C ARG A 471 32.83 -8.25 10.59
N LYS A 472 33.64 -7.53 11.37
CA LYS A 472 34.45 -6.41 10.89
C LYS A 472 35.32 -6.90 9.74
N LEU A 473 35.13 -6.37 8.54
CA LEU A 473 35.93 -6.64 7.36
C LEU A 473 37.40 -6.28 7.65
N LYS A 474 38.25 -7.26 7.76
CA LYS A 474 39.70 -7.06 7.61
C LYS A 474 39.99 -6.86 6.11
N SER A 475 40.62 -5.75 5.80
CA SER A 475 41.06 -5.39 4.46
C SER A 475 41.96 -6.45 3.88
N ALA A 476 41.49 -7.23 2.90
CA ALA A 476 42.37 -8.01 2.07
C ALA A 476 42.93 -7.09 0.98
N ALA A 477 44.17 -6.73 1.10
CA ALA A 477 44.89 -6.00 0.09
C ALA A 477 45.04 -6.89 -1.15
N CYS A 478 44.30 -6.58 -2.19
CA CYS A 478 44.51 -7.18 -3.53
C CYS A 478 45.87 -6.69 -4.06
N LYS A 479 46.84 -7.58 -4.15
CA LYS A 479 48.10 -7.30 -4.86
C LYS A 479 47.82 -7.35 -6.36
N ILE A 480 47.73 -6.18 -6.97
CA ILE A 480 47.80 -6.04 -8.42
C ILE A 480 49.29 -6.03 -8.80
N LYS A 481 49.68 -6.99 -9.59
CA LYS A 481 50.98 -6.96 -10.30
C LYS A 481 50.81 -6.18 -11.61
#